data_cc50e0d5af65d3a9376d328c9aabab4d
#
_entry.id   cc50e0d5af65d3a9376d328c9aabab4d
#
_cell.length_a   1.000
_cell.length_b   1.000
_cell.length_c   1.000
_cell.angle_alpha   90.00
_cell.angle_beta   90.00
_cell.angle_gamma   90.00
#
_symmetry.space_group_name_H-M   'P 1'
#
loop_
_entity.id
_entity.type
_entity.pdbx_description
1 polymer ?
#
loop_
_entity_poly.entity_id
_entity_poly.type
_entity_poly.pdbx_seq_one_letter_code
_entity_poly.pdbx_strand_id
1 'polypeptide(L)'
;MSGRSRAAVLLAAVVTFGAVLVPSAHAAPEPPRTAVLDGARLERTRARAAHDPALRRALADLTTRADAWLDQGPWTVVDKPKPAPGGDVHEYLSQAPYWWPTTAPTAGNPWGCPYVQRDGQRNPEVDSGTDRQDVEKVFDSTYDLSLAWYYTGRRDYAEKAGQILRTWFLDPATRMNPNLDHAQFIPCKYDGRAIGVVDFSQSYTSVLDAQAVLAAGAPGWTAADRAAMTRWNKDFLGWLRNSGFGKEEGAAANNHGTFYDMQLAALAYATGDTALARRTVLDARARRIAPQIAADGSQPQELARTRSWHYSTFDLVAYTRLAAIGRHVGVNLWDYRGPDGQSLFKAVRYLLPAATGGAAWPHPELEFHRYAATDVVHAAADAGDPAAVAAVPRLQAPPGGDLWALRPAAEQLDLIAG
;
A
#
# COMPACT_ATOMS: atom_id res chain seq x y z
N MET A 1 -64.76 -21.34 -80.93
CA MET A 1 -63.52 -20.57 -81.22
C MET A 1 -62.79 -20.37 -79.88
N SER A 2 -61.73 -21.09 -79.73
CA SER A 2 -61.02 -21.33 -78.46
C SER A 2 -59.93 -20.22 -78.20
N GLY A 3 -59.99 -19.64 -77.04
CA GLY A 3 -58.98 -18.76 -76.54
C GLY A 3 -58.25 -19.39 -75.33
N ARG A 4 -56.98 -19.76 -75.53
CA ARG A 4 -56.14 -20.35 -74.48
C ARG A 4 -55.47 -19.20 -73.69
N SER A 5 -55.80 -19.11 -72.38
CA SER A 5 -55.04 -18.27 -71.44
C SER A 5 -53.79 -18.97 -70.98
N ARG A 6 -52.65 -18.32 -71.14
CA ARG A 6 -51.34 -18.74 -70.56
C ARG A 6 -51.19 -18.11 -69.18
N ALA A 7 -51.11 -18.94 -68.13
CA ALA A 7 -50.77 -18.50 -66.81
C ALA A 7 -49.21 -18.38 -66.70
N ALA A 8 -48.75 -17.24 -66.31
CA ALA A 8 -47.35 -16.99 -65.99
C ALA A 8 -47.13 -17.30 -64.50
N VAL A 9 -46.27 -18.24 -64.18
CA VAL A 9 -45.80 -18.52 -62.83
C VAL A 9 -44.63 -17.64 -62.49
N LEU A 10 -44.80 -16.73 -61.57
CA LEU A 10 -43.74 -15.93 -60.96
C LEU A 10 -43.07 -16.73 -59.84
N LEU A 11 -41.82 -17.16 -60.01
CA LEU A 11 -41.00 -17.71 -58.94
C LEU A 11 -40.42 -16.49 -58.14
N ALA A 12 -40.86 -16.36 -56.87
CA ALA A 12 -40.24 -15.46 -55.93
C ALA A 12 -39.05 -16.13 -55.25
N ALA A 13 -37.80 -15.67 -55.54
CA ALA A 13 -36.59 -16.10 -54.86
C ALA A 13 -36.53 -15.40 -53.51
N VAL A 14 -36.65 -16.14 -52.39
CA VAL A 14 -36.43 -15.67 -51.04
C VAL A 14 -34.94 -15.70 -50.80
N VAL A 15 -34.27 -14.51 -50.80
CA VAL A 15 -32.88 -14.37 -50.35
C VAL A 15 -32.88 -14.23 -48.83
N THR A 16 -32.53 -15.26 -48.11
CA THR A 16 -32.27 -15.24 -46.67
C THR A 16 -30.91 -14.62 -46.43
N PHE A 17 -30.90 -13.35 -45.97
CA PHE A 17 -29.68 -12.73 -45.40
C PHE A 17 -29.39 -13.40 -44.05
N GLY A 18 -28.43 -14.28 -44.00
CA GLY A 18 -27.84 -14.79 -42.75
C GLY A 18 -27.07 -13.64 -42.09
N ALA A 19 -27.57 -13.10 -40.97
CA ALA A 19 -26.82 -12.17 -40.13
C ALA A 19 -25.64 -12.95 -39.53
N VAL A 20 -24.45 -12.68 -40.03
CA VAL A 20 -23.20 -13.12 -39.37
C VAL A 20 -23.08 -12.29 -38.09
N LEU A 21 -23.36 -12.91 -36.94
CA LEU A 21 -23.04 -12.36 -35.64
C LEU A 21 -21.50 -12.28 -35.54
N VAL A 22 -20.94 -11.09 -35.84
CA VAL A 22 -19.55 -10.77 -35.52
C VAL A 22 -19.48 -10.75 -33.98
N PRO A 23 -18.68 -11.63 -33.35
CA PRO A 23 -18.49 -11.55 -31.90
C PRO A 23 -17.99 -10.15 -31.57
N SER A 24 -18.73 -9.43 -30.73
CA SER A 24 -18.28 -8.13 -30.20
C SER A 24 -16.91 -8.35 -29.56
N ALA A 25 -15.86 -7.77 -30.15
CA ALA A 25 -14.55 -7.73 -29.51
C ALA A 25 -14.80 -7.07 -28.13
N HIS A 26 -14.66 -7.86 -27.08
CA HIS A 26 -14.68 -7.31 -25.72
C HIS A 26 -13.53 -6.29 -25.70
N ALA A 27 -13.85 -5.04 -25.48
CA ALA A 27 -12.85 -4.01 -25.24
C ALA A 27 -11.93 -4.51 -24.14
N ALA A 28 -10.62 -4.42 -24.35
CA ALA A 28 -9.66 -4.78 -23.31
C ALA A 28 -10.04 -4.01 -22.03
N PRO A 29 -10.03 -4.65 -20.86
CA PRO A 29 -10.38 -3.96 -19.62
C PRO A 29 -9.49 -2.72 -19.47
N GLU A 30 -10.08 -1.60 -19.07
CA GLU A 30 -9.34 -0.37 -18.82
C GLU A 30 -8.24 -0.61 -17.75
N PRO A 31 -7.08 0.05 -17.88
CA PRO A 31 -6.03 -0.04 -16.87
C PRO A 31 -6.56 0.28 -15.46
N PRO A 32 -6.16 -0.45 -14.42
CA PRO A 32 -6.60 -0.17 -13.06
C PRO A 32 -6.29 1.26 -12.63
N ARG A 33 -7.25 1.95 -12.03
CA ARG A 33 -7.05 3.32 -11.52
C ARG A 33 -6.45 3.28 -10.11
N THR A 34 -5.23 2.87 -10.02
CA THR A 34 -4.44 2.71 -8.80
C THR A 34 -4.00 4.04 -8.20
N ALA A 35 -3.77 4.09 -6.88
CA ALA A 35 -3.33 5.31 -6.17
C ALA A 35 -1.80 5.50 -6.24
N VAL A 36 -1.04 4.44 -6.03
CA VAL A 36 0.43 4.45 -6.05
C VAL A 36 0.98 3.77 -7.29
N LEU A 37 0.49 2.60 -7.63
CA LEU A 37 0.86 1.89 -8.85
C LEU A 37 0.43 2.69 -10.10
N ASP A 38 1.07 2.43 -11.22
CA ASP A 38 0.69 2.94 -12.56
C ASP A 38 -0.07 1.83 -13.30
N GLY A 39 -1.38 1.96 -13.41
CA GLY A 39 -2.22 0.96 -14.07
C GLY A 39 -1.83 0.69 -15.54
N ALA A 40 -1.42 1.71 -16.28
CA ALA A 40 -0.92 1.53 -17.65
C ALA A 40 0.41 0.76 -17.67
N ARG A 41 1.28 0.96 -16.69
CA ARG A 41 2.49 0.15 -16.53
C ARG A 41 2.14 -1.30 -16.20
N LEU A 42 1.19 -1.54 -15.28
CA LEU A 42 0.72 -2.90 -14.96
C LEU A 42 0.21 -3.61 -16.22
N GLU A 43 -0.57 -2.93 -17.05
CA GLU A 43 -1.09 -3.50 -18.30
C GLU A 43 0.04 -3.87 -19.26
N ARG A 44 0.99 -2.97 -19.50
CA ARG A 44 2.18 -3.25 -20.34
C ARG A 44 3.01 -4.41 -19.80
N THR A 45 3.18 -4.48 -18.47
CA THR A 45 3.91 -5.57 -17.81
C THR A 45 3.17 -6.89 -17.97
N ARG A 46 1.85 -6.91 -17.78
CA ARG A 46 1.01 -8.11 -18.01
C ARG A 46 1.14 -8.65 -19.43
N ALA A 47 1.11 -7.78 -20.43
CA ALA A 47 1.25 -8.18 -21.83
C ALA A 47 2.62 -8.83 -22.11
N ARG A 48 3.67 -8.48 -21.37
CA ARG A 48 5.04 -9.00 -21.53
C ARG A 48 5.35 -10.20 -20.64
N ALA A 49 4.60 -10.40 -19.55
CA ALA A 49 4.94 -11.35 -18.49
C ALA A 49 5.19 -12.79 -19.00
N ALA A 50 4.44 -13.24 -20.02
CA ALA A 50 4.61 -14.58 -20.60
C ALA A 50 5.92 -14.75 -21.40
N HIS A 51 6.50 -13.67 -21.91
CA HIS A 51 7.63 -13.71 -22.87
C HIS A 51 8.96 -13.23 -22.29
N ASP A 52 8.91 -12.46 -21.17
CA ASP A 52 10.10 -11.90 -20.51
C ASP A 52 10.56 -12.84 -19.37
N PRO A 53 11.79 -13.38 -19.42
CA PRO A 53 12.28 -14.32 -18.41
C PRO A 53 12.41 -13.70 -17.01
N ALA A 54 12.70 -12.40 -16.91
CA ALA A 54 12.80 -11.71 -15.61
C ALA A 54 11.41 -11.54 -15.00
N LEU A 55 10.42 -11.13 -15.80
CA LEU A 55 9.03 -11.02 -15.36
C LEU A 55 8.45 -12.38 -14.97
N ARG A 56 8.80 -13.46 -15.67
CA ARG A 56 8.35 -14.82 -15.28
C ARG A 56 8.90 -15.24 -13.91
N ARG A 57 10.16 -14.91 -13.58
CA ARG A 57 10.73 -15.19 -12.24
C ARG A 57 10.00 -14.40 -11.17
N ALA A 58 9.89 -13.09 -11.34
CA ALA A 58 9.13 -12.25 -10.40
C ALA A 58 7.66 -12.71 -10.24
N LEU A 59 7.03 -13.18 -11.33
CA LEU A 59 5.67 -13.72 -11.28
C LEU A 59 5.62 -15.05 -10.51
N ALA A 60 6.64 -15.91 -10.62
CA ALA A 60 6.73 -17.12 -9.82
C ALA A 60 6.87 -16.80 -8.32
N ASP A 61 7.68 -15.80 -7.96
CA ASP A 61 7.82 -15.36 -6.58
C ASP A 61 6.49 -14.79 -6.06
N LEU A 62 5.81 -13.93 -6.83
CA LEU A 62 4.50 -13.40 -6.48
C LEU A 62 3.44 -14.50 -6.32
N THR A 63 3.40 -15.49 -7.21
CA THR A 63 2.42 -16.59 -7.11
C THR A 63 2.72 -17.50 -5.94
N THR A 64 3.97 -17.73 -5.59
CA THR A 64 4.35 -18.47 -4.38
C THR A 64 3.82 -17.78 -3.12
N ARG A 65 3.95 -16.46 -3.02
CA ARG A 65 3.38 -15.67 -1.92
C ARG A 65 1.85 -15.73 -1.92
N ALA A 66 1.23 -15.55 -3.08
CA ALA A 66 -0.23 -15.57 -3.21
C ALA A 66 -0.83 -16.95 -2.89
N ASP A 67 -0.18 -18.04 -3.30
CA ASP A 67 -0.60 -19.41 -2.97
C ASP A 67 -0.59 -19.65 -1.45
N ALA A 68 0.40 -19.12 -0.74
CA ALA A 68 0.46 -19.23 0.72
C ALA A 68 -0.71 -18.52 1.45
N TRP A 69 -1.33 -17.53 0.82
CA TRP A 69 -2.48 -16.81 1.38
C TRP A 69 -3.83 -17.51 1.16
N LEU A 70 -3.94 -18.45 0.22
CA LEU A 70 -5.23 -19.09 -0.12
C LEU A 70 -5.85 -19.82 1.06
N ASP A 71 -5.04 -20.46 1.88
CA ASP A 71 -5.47 -21.26 3.03
C ASP A 71 -5.44 -20.48 4.36
N GLN A 72 -5.13 -19.17 4.33
CA GLN A 72 -5.07 -18.34 5.52
C GLN A 72 -6.24 -17.35 5.59
N GLY A 73 -6.60 -16.90 6.80
CA GLY A 73 -7.71 -15.98 7.01
C GLY A 73 -9.08 -16.49 6.50
N PRO A 74 -10.08 -15.65 6.31
CA PRO A 74 -10.01 -14.21 6.54
C PRO A 74 -9.86 -13.86 8.03
N TRP A 75 -9.16 -12.77 8.30
CA TRP A 75 -9.02 -12.20 9.66
C TRP A 75 -10.12 -11.18 9.91
N THR A 76 -10.39 -10.91 11.18
CA THR A 76 -11.39 -9.92 11.58
C THR A 76 -10.96 -9.17 12.85
N VAL A 77 -11.32 -7.90 12.91
CA VAL A 77 -11.04 -7.04 14.08
C VAL A 77 -11.78 -7.50 15.34
N VAL A 78 -12.84 -8.30 15.23
CA VAL A 78 -13.65 -8.75 16.36
C VAL A 78 -13.10 -9.98 17.09
N ASP A 79 -12.06 -10.63 16.55
CA ASP A 79 -11.48 -11.86 17.11
C ASP A 79 -10.41 -11.60 18.20
N LYS A 80 -10.02 -10.34 18.42
CA LYS A 80 -9.04 -10.03 19.47
C LYS A 80 -9.56 -10.46 20.87
N PRO A 81 -8.67 -10.96 21.74
CA PRO A 81 -9.08 -11.54 23.04
C PRO A 81 -9.62 -10.51 24.02
N LYS A 82 -9.35 -9.22 23.81
CA LYS A 82 -9.86 -8.11 24.64
C LYS A 82 -10.31 -6.97 23.74
N PRO A 83 -11.50 -6.40 23.96
CA PRO A 83 -11.94 -5.23 23.20
C PRO A 83 -11.05 -4.01 23.53
N ALA A 84 -11.09 -3.02 22.65
CA ALA A 84 -10.52 -1.71 22.90
C ALA A 84 -11.17 -1.04 24.12
N PRO A 85 -10.54 -0.02 24.72
CA PRO A 85 -11.19 0.82 25.72
C PRO A 85 -12.56 1.29 25.21
N GLY A 86 -13.58 1.20 26.08
CA GLY A 86 -14.97 1.46 25.67
C GLY A 86 -15.78 0.23 25.28
N GLY A 87 -15.14 -0.92 25.03
CA GLY A 87 -15.78 -2.23 24.87
C GLY A 87 -16.30 -2.54 23.48
N ASP A 88 -16.15 -1.67 22.47
CA ASP A 88 -16.53 -1.96 21.09
C ASP A 88 -15.49 -2.88 20.44
N VAL A 89 -15.92 -4.08 20.06
CA VAL A 89 -15.07 -5.09 19.42
C VAL A 89 -14.66 -4.71 17.99
N HIS A 90 -15.39 -3.79 17.34
CA HIS A 90 -15.11 -3.29 16.01
C HIS A 90 -14.00 -2.22 15.95
N GLU A 91 -13.58 -1.72 17.11
CA GLU A 91 -12.48 -0.77 17.20
C GLU A 91 -11.13 -1.47 16.96
N TYR A 92 -10.29 -0.87 16.11
CA TYR A 92 -8.92 -1.32 15.92
C TYR A 92 -8.07 -1.06 17.15
N LEU A 93 -7.37 -2.06 17.62
CA LEU A 93 -6.49 -1.98 18.78
C LEU A 93 -5.07 -2.42 18.41
N SER A 94 -4.08 -1.57 18.67
CA SER A 94 -2.67 -1.95 18.62
C SER A 94 -1.90 -1.36 19.80
N GLN A 95 -0.80 -1.99 20.20
CA GLN A 95 0.05 -1.54 21.29
C GLN A 95 1.30 -0.85 20.77
N ALA A 96 1.78 0.18 21.47
CA ALA A 96 2.99 0.92 21.12
C ALA A 96 4.23 0.00 21.19
N PRO A 97 4.98 -0.21 20.06
CA PRO A 97 5.95 -1.29 19.95
C PRO A 97 7.20 -1.12 20.82
N TYR A 98 7.52 0.10 21.20
CA TYR A 98 8.74 0.41 21.95
C TYR A 98 8.50 0.72 23.44
N TRP A 99 7.34 0.32 23.94
CA TRP A 99 6.99 0.49 25.35
C TRP A 99 6.97 -0.86 26.06
N TRP A 100 7.66 -0.93 27.19
CA TRP A 100 7.89 -2.17 27.93
C TRP A 100 7.38 -2.07 29.36
N PRO A 101 6.75 -3.11 29.92
CA PRO A 101 6.39 -3.15 31.31
C PRO A 101 7.64 -3.11 32.21
N THR A 102 7.53 -2.49 33.37
CA THR A 102 8.62 -2.42 34.34
C THR A 102 8.56 -3.51 35.38
N THR A 103 7.41 -4.17 35.52
CA THR A 103 7.18 -5.26 36.47
C THR A 103 6.54 -6.46 35.76
N ALA A 104 6.65 -7.64 36.33
CA ALA A 104 5.90 -8.79 35.86
C ALA A 104 4.39 -8.60 36.10
N PRO A 105 3.53 -9.10 35.18
CA PRO A 105 2.08 -9.10 35.38
C PRO A 105 1.66 -9.85 36.64
N THR A 106 0.69 -9.29 37.36
CA THR A 106 0.05 -9.91 38.54
C THR A 106 -1.46 -9.73 38.49
N ALA A 107 -2.23 -10.41 39.31
CA ALA A 107 -3.68 -10.22 39.36
C ALA A 107 -4.09 -8.78 39.64
N GLY A 108 -3.34 -8.02 40.44
CA GLY A 108 -3.58 -6.61 40.74
C GLY A 108 -2.95 -5.63 39.74
N ASN A 109 -2.07 -6.10 38.87
CA ASN A 109 -1.41 -5.31 37.84
C ASN A 109 -1.22 -6.19 36.60
N PRO A 110 -2.30 -6.47 35.85
CA PRO A 110 -2.29 -7.45 34.75
C PRO A 110 -1.44 -7.02 33.55
N TRP A 111 -1.04 -5.76 33.48
CA TRP A 111 -0.19 -5.22 32.43
C TRP A 111 1.28 -5.06 32.87
N GLY A 112 1.62 -5.28 34.15
CA GLY A 112 2.99 -5.03 34.63
C GLY A 112 3.39 -3.56 34.64
N CYS A 113 2.42 -2.67 34.81
CA CYS A 113 2.65 -1.21 34.83
C CYS A 113 3.61 -0.77 35.95
N PRO A 114 4.29 0.38 35.78
CA PRO A 114 4.22 1.29 34.64
C PRO A 114 5.02 0.79 33.42
N TYR A 115 4.80 1.46 32.26
CA TYR A 115 5.55 1.20 31.03
C TYR A 115 6.64 2.27 30.82
N VAL A 116 7.79 1.86 30.29
CA VAL A 116 8.93 2.71 29.92
C VAL A 116 9.25 2.55 28.43
N GLN A 117 9.70 3.63 27.81
CA GLN A 117 10.10 3.61 26.40
C GLN A 117 11.52 3.08 26.23
N ARG A 118 11.72 2.22 25.22
CA ARG A 118 13.02 1.73 24.75
C ARG A 118 13.06 1.87 23.24
N ASP A 119 13.59 3.00 22.75
CA ASP A 119 13.56 3.32 21.33
C ASP A 119 14.18 2.23 20.47
N GLY A 120 13.51 1.82 19.39
CA GLY A 120 13.94 0.79 18.44
C GLY A 120 13.85 -0.65 18.95
N GLN A 121 13.55 -0.89 20.23
CA GLN A 121 13.43 -2.22 20.82
C GLN A 121 11.96 -2.64 20.87
N ARG A 122 11.55 -3.53 19.93
CA ARG A 122 10.17 -4.03 19.87
C ARG A 122 9.83 -4.90 21.07
N ASN A 123 8.72 -4.61 21.75
CA ASN A 123 8.18 -5.44 22.80
C ASN A 123 7.33 -6.57 22.17
N PRO A 124 7.62 -7.85 22.43
CA PRO A 124 6.85 -8.97 21.89
C PRO A 124 5.36 -9.00 22.27
N GLU A 125 4.98 -8.32 23.36
CA GLU A 125 3.54 -8.23 23.75
C GLU A 125 2.67 -7.62 22.66
N VAL A 126 3.24 -6.73 21.81
CA VAL A 126 2.47 -6.05 20.76
C VAL A 126 1.92 -7.01 19.71
N ASP A 127 2.51 -8.19 19.62
CA ASP A 127 2.15 -9.23 18.65
C ASP A 127 1.09 -10.20 19.20
N SER A 128 0.69 -10.03 20.46
CA SER A 128 -0.31 -10.86 21.11
C SER A 128 -1.48 -10.03 21.63
N GLY A 129 -2.71 -10.44 21.35
CA GLY A 129 -3.91 -9.83 21.91
C GLY A 129 -4.31 -8.48 21.32
N THR A 130 -3.77 -8.11 20.16
CA THR A 130 -4.11 -6.91 19.39
C THR A 130 -4.38 -7.24 17.92
N ASP A 131 -4.91 -6.27 17.18
CA ASP A 131 -5.22 -6.44 15.75
C ASP A 131 -4.00 -6.22 14.83
N ARG A 132 -2.85 -5.85 15.39
CA ARG A 132 -1.69 -5.39 14.62
C ARG A 132 -1.22 -6.40 13.57
N GLN A 133 -1.00 -7.65 13.98
CA GLN A 133 -0.55 -8.68 13.05
C GLN A 133 -1.62 -9.05 12.01
N ASP A 134 -2.89 -9.04 12.40
CA ASP A 134 -3.95 -9.42 11.49
C ASP A 134 -4.21 -8.34 10.44
N VAL A 135 -4.12 -7.06 10.79
CA VAL A 135 -4.23 -5.99 9.79
C VAL A 135 -3.07 -6.00 8.79
N GLU A 136 -1.86 -6.34 9.23
CA GLU A 136 -0.70 -6.53 8.33
C GLU A 136 -0.97 -7.67 7.34
N LYS A 137 -1.44 -8.84 7.83
CA LYS A 137 -1.82 -9.96 6.96
C LYS A 137 -2.95 -9.59 5.99
N VAL A 138 -3.95 -8.81 6.42
CA VAL A 138 -5.01 -8.30 5.54
C VAL A 138 -4.42 -7.45 4.41
N PHE A 139 -3.49 -6.54 4.72
CA PHE A 139 -2.89 -5.66 3.72
C PHE A 139 -2.03 -6.44 2.73
N ASP A 140 -1.13 -7.26 3.22
CA ASP A 140 -0.19 -8.03 2.38
C ASP A 140 -0.93 -9.06 1.52
N SER A 141 -1.84 -9.85 2.13
CA SER A 141 -2.58 -10.86 1.39
C SER A 141 -3.47 -10.28 0.29
N THR A 142 -4.18 -9.19 0.57
CA THR A 142 -5.05 -8.56 -0.44
C THR A 142 -4.24 -7.97 -1.58
N TYR A 143 -3.06 -7.43 -1.30
CA TYR A 143 -2.17 -6.87 -2.32
C TYR A 143 -1.56 -7.97 -3.20
N ASP A 144 -0.93 -8.99 -2.60
CA ASP A 144 -0.34 -10.11 -3.31
C ASP A 144 -1.39 -10.87 -4.15
N LEU A 145 -2.54 -11.22 -3.55
CA LEU A 145 -3.61 -11.94 -4.23
C LEU A 145 -4.22 -11.15 -5.39
N SER A 146 -4.46 -9.85 -5.23
CA SER A 146 -5.04 -9.04 -6.30
C SER A 146 -4.09 -8.87 -7.48
N LEU A 147 -2.79 -8.67 -7.23
CA LEU A 147 -1.77 -8.59 -8.27
C LEU A 147 -1.56 -9.95 -8.94
N ALA A 148 -1.51 -11.05 -8.17
CA ALA A 148 -1.41 -12.40 -8.72
C ALA A 148 -2.59 -12.72 -9.63
N TRP A 149 -3.82 -12.37 -9.23
CA TRP A 149 -4.99 -12.48 -10.11
C TRP A 149 -4.82 -11.66 -11.38
N TYR A 150 -4.40 -10.41 -11.26
CA TYR A 150 -4.26 -9.50 -12.40
C TYR A 150 -3.30 -10.04 -13.47
N TYR A 151 -2.19 -10.65 -13.05
CA TYR A 151 -1.20 -11.19 -13.97
C TYR A 151 -1.51 -12.60 -14.48
N THR A 152 -2.17 -13.43 -13.67
CA THR A 152 -2.38 -14.85 -14.02
C THR A 152 -3.81 -15.16 -14.49
N GLY A 153 -4.80 -14.34 -14.12
CA GLY A 153 -6.21 -14.63 -14.34
C GLY A 153 -6.79 -15.69 -13.40
N ARG A 154 -6.02 -16.22 -12.44
CA ARG A 154 -6.51 -17.24 -11.49
C ARG A 154 -7.61 -16.67 -10.63
N ARG A 155 -8.79 -17.27 -10.77
CA ARG A 155 -10.03 -16.81 -10.13
C ARG A 155 -9.99 -16.89 -8.61
N ASP A 156 -9.38 -17.93 -8.06
CA ASP A 156 -9.26 -18.17 -6.63
C ASP A 156 -8.54 -17.03 -5.89
N TYR A 157 -7.52 -16.43 -6.50
CA TYR A 157 -6.85 -15.26 -5.93
C TYR A 157 -7.79 -14.06 -5.76
N ALA A 158 -8.57 -13.74 -6.80
CA ALA A 158 -9.51 -12.63 -6.74
C ALA A 158 -10.62 -12.85 -5.71
N GLU A 159 -11.17 -14.07 -5.66
CA GLU A 159 -12.22 -14.45 -4.73
C GLU A 159 -11.73 -14.37 -3.28
N LYS A 160 -10.51 -14.86 -3.00
CA LYS A 160 -9.90 -14.80 -1.68
C LYS A 160 -9.61 -13.35 -1.25
N ALA A 161 -9.01 -12.53 -2.13
CA ALA A 161 -8.79 -11.10 -1.85
C ALA A 161 -10.11 -10.39 -1.54
N GLY A 162 -11.14 -10.62 -2.34
CA GLY A 162 -12.48 -10.05 -2.10
C GLY A 162 -13.11 -10.54 -0.79
N GLN A 163 -12.92 -11.80 -0.41
CA GLN A 163 -13.37 -12.33 0.87
C GLN A 163 -12.70 -11.61 2.05
N ILE A 164 -11.37 -11.48 2.03
CA ILE A 164 -10.61 -10.82 3.09
C ILE A 164 -11.05 -9.35 3.24
N LEU A 165 -11.17 -8.60 2.13
CA LEU A 165 -11.61 -7.21 2.15
C LEU A 165 -13.03 -7.07 2.70
N ARG A 166 -13.96 -7.95 2.32
CA ARG A 166 -15.33 -7.92 2.88
C ARG A 166 -15.32 -8.18 4.37
N THR A 167 -14.60 -9.17 4.83
CA THR A 167 -14.55 -9.54 6.26
C THR A 167 -13.99 -8.39 7.09
N TRP A 168 -12.88 -7.78 6.67
CA TRP A 168 -12.25 -6.74 7.47
C TRP A 168 -12.94 -5.38 7.40
N PHE A 169 -13.53 -5.01 6.24
CA PHE A 169 -14.00 -3.65 6.01
C PHE A 169 -15.51 -3.50 5.81
N LEU A 170 -16.23 -4.56 5.39
CA LEU A 170 -17.58 -4.39 4.87
C LEU A 170 -18.67 -5.14 5.64
N ASP A 171 -18.40 -6.35 6.09
CA ASP A 171 -19.41 -7.18 6.77
C ASP A 171 -19.76 -6.55 8.13
N PRO A 172 -21.03 -6.19 8.38
CA PRO A 172 -21.45 -5.58 9.65
C PRO A 172 -21.10 -6.39 10.91
N ALA A 173 -20.97 -7.71 10.78
CA ALA A 173 -20.66 -8.58 11.92
C ALA A 173 -19.15 -8.58 12.27
N THR A 174 -18.27 -8.22 11.32
CA THR A 174 -16.82 -8.43 11.47
C THR A 174 -15.96 -7.21 11.10
N ARG A 175 -16.57 -6.19 10.48
CA ARG A 175 -15.82 -5.06 9.93
C ARG A 175 -15.21 -4.17 11.01
N MET A 176 -14.07 -3.60 10.69
CA MET A 176 -13.44 -2.55 11.46
C MET A 176 -14.18 -1.21 11.31
N ASN A 177 -14.31 -0.46 12.40
CA ASN A 177 -14.71 0.95 12.37
C ASN A 177 -13.64 1.81 11.67
N PRO A 178 -14.02 2.82 10.87
CA PRO A 178 -13.09 3.61 10.08
C PRO A 178 -12.37 4.70 10.92
N ASN A 179 -11.68 4.28 11.98
CA ASN A 179 -10.89 5.13 12.84
C ASN A 179 -9.69 4.37 13.45
N LEU A 180 -8.79 5.09 14.10
CA LEU A 180 -7.61 4.55 14.79
C LEU A 180 -7.51 5.12 16.22
N ASP A 181 -8.65 5.32 16.89
CA ASP A 181 -8.72 5.96 18.19
C ASP A 181 -7.99 5.17 19.29
N HIS A 182 -7.79 3.85 19.08
CA HIS A 182 -7.09 2.96 20.02
C HIS A 182 -5.78 2.38 19.42
N ALA A 183 -5.24 2.99 18.37
CA ALA A 183 -3.98 2.56 17.80
C ALA A 183 -2.79 3.01 18.67
N GLN A 184 -1.81 2.10 18.80
CA GLN A 184 -0.62 2.26 19.64
C GLN A 184 -0.91 2.71 21.07
N PHE A 185 -1.92 2.08 21.71
CA PHE A 185 -2.19 2.30 23.13
C PHE A 185 -0.95 1.94 23.98
N ILE A 186 -0.85 2.57 25.16
CA ILE A 186 0.17 2.21 26.15
C ILE A 186 -0.57 1.86 27.42
N PRO A 187 -0.50 0.58 27.90
CA PRO A 187 -1.21 0.17 29.08
C PRO A 187 -1.00 1.11 30.27
N CYS A 188 -2.08 1.45 30.96
CA CYS A 188 -2.11 2.36 32.12
C CYS A 188 -1.70 3.81 31.83
N LYS A 189 -1.53 4.21 30.58
CA LYS A 189 -1.06 5.54 30.23
C LYS A 189 -1.87 6.23 29.15
N TYR A 190 -2.10 5.56 28.02
CA TYR A 190 -2.84 6.12 26.88
C TYR A 190 -3.70 5.05 26.21
N ASP A 191 -4.97 5.34 25.99
CA ASP A 191 -5.90 4.45 25.28
C ASP A 191 -5.68 4.39 23.76
N GLY A 192 -4.99 5.39 23.22
CA GLY A 192 -4.57 5.51 21.84
C GLY A 192 -3.65 6.70 21.68
N ARG A 193 -3.00 6.84 20.52
CA ARG A 193 -2.02 7.89 20.24
C ARG A 193 -2.07 8.32 18.78
N ALA A 194 -1.73 9.59 18.50
CA ALA A 194 -1.61 10.12 17.14
C ALA A 194 -0.65 9.30 16.26
N ILE A 195 0.49 8.91 16.82
CA ILE A 195 1.51 8.06 16.18
C ILE A 195 0.94 6.70 15.70
N GLY A 196 -0.23 6.28 16.23
CA GLY A 196 -0.92 5.08 15.74
C GLY A 196 -1.43 5.18 14.31
N VAL A 197 -1.52 6.38 13.72
CA VAL A 197 -1.87 6.56 12.31
C VAL A 197 -0.90 5.82 11.40
N VAL A 198 0.36 5.66 11.81
CA VAL A 198 1.37 4.94 11.04
C VAL A 198 1.08 3.45 10.91
N ASP A 199 0.31 2.85 11.82
CA ASP A 199 -0.08 1.44 11.74
C ASP A 199 -0.82 1.12 10.42
N PHE A 200 -1.58 2.08 9.92
CA PHE A 200 -2.23 1.99 8.61
C PHE A 200 -1.39 2.62 7.50
N SER A 201 -0.84 3.82 7.71
CA SER A 201 -0.21 4.61 6.64
C SER A 201 0.97 3.89 5.99
N GLN A 202 1.68 3.04 6.72
CA GLN A 202 2.83 2.31 6.16
C GLN A 202 2.44 1.34 5.02
N SER A 203 1.22 0.76 5.01
CA SER A 203 0.84 -0.24 4.02
C SER A 203 -0.57 -0.08 3.44
N TYR A 204 -1.44 0.76 4.00
CA TYR A 204 -2.84 0.86 3.54
C TYR A 204 -2.98 1.31 2.07
N THR A 205 -2.00 2.01 1.51
CA THR A 205 -1.99 2.34 0.07
C THR A 205 -2.00 1.10 -0.81
N SER A 206 -1.44 -0.02 -0.34
CA SER A 206 -1.47 -1.31 -1.03
C SER A 206 -2.90 -1.87 -1.12
N VAL A 207 -3.71 -1.66 -0.08
CA VAL A 207 -5.14 -2.02 -0.09
C VAL A 207 -5.93 -1.14 -1.07
N LEU A 208 -5.62 0.16 -1.15
CA LEU A 208 -6.25 1.05 -2.13
C LEU A 208 -5.93 0.61 -3.56
N ASP A 209 -4.69 0.22 -3.83
CA ASP A 209 -4.29 -0.31 -5.13
C ASP A 209 -4.90 -1.68 -5.42
N ALA A 210 -4.97 -2.58 -4.41
CA ALA A 210 -5.65 -3.87 -4.51
C ALA A 210 -7.12 -3.73 -4.92
N GLN A 211 -7.86 -2.82 -4.27
CA GLN A 211 -9.25 -2.51 -4.63
C GLN A 211 -9.39 -2.03 -6.08
N ALA A 212 -8.48 -1.16 -6.52
CA ALA A 212 -8.47 -0.64 -7.89
C ALA A 212 -8.15 -1.74 -8.91
N VAL A 213 -7.22 -2.63 -8.58
CA VAL A 213 -6.88 -3.79 -9.40
C VAL A 213 -8.07 -4.74 -9.52
N LEU A 214 -8.72 -5.09 -8.40
CA LEU A 214 -9.93 -5.93 -8.41
C LEU A 214 -11.09 -5.28 -9.17
N ALA A 215 -11.19 -3.95 -9.14
CA ALA A 215 -12.22 -3.22 -9.88
C ALA A 215 -12.07 -3.32 -11.42
N ALA A 216 -10.89 -3.72 -11.92
CA ALA A 216 -10.64 -3.95 -13.35
C ALA A 216 -11.28 -5.25 -13.90
N GLY A 217 -12.25 -5.82 -13.21
CA GLY A 217 -13.05 -6.97 -13.69
C GLY A 217 -12.80 -8.27 -12.92
N ALA A 218 -12.32 -8.21 -11.68
CA ALA A 218 -12.10 -9.39 -10.87
C ALA A 218 -13.40 -10.14 -10.58
N PRO A 219 -13.44 -11.48 -10.76
CA PRO A 219 -14.59 -12.28 -10.38
C PRO A 219 -14.83 -12.17 -8.88
N GLY A 220 -16.12 -12.08 -8.50
CA GLY A 220 -16.53 -12.01 -7.10
C GLY A 220 -16.34 -10.64 -6.42
N TRP A 221 -15.74 -9.62 -7.09
CA TRP A 221 -15.65 -8.25 -6.59
C TRP A 221 -16.71 -7.37 -7.26
N THR A 222 -17.82 -7.17 -6.57
CA THR A 222 -19.03 -6.57 -7.14
C THR A 222 -19.04 -5.05 -7.17
N ALA A 223 -19.98 -4.44 -7.88
CA ALA A 223 -20.22 -2.99 -7.82
C ALA A 223 -20.64 -2.54 -6.41
N ALA A 224 -21.36 -3.39 -5.66
CA ALA A 224 -21.77 -3.12 -4.29
C ALA A 224 -20.55 -3.10 -3.34
N ASP A 225 -19.61 -4.05 -3.50
CA ASP A 225 -18.36 -4.09 -2.72
C ASP A 225 -17.53 -2.82 -2.97
N ARG A 226 -17.37 -2.42 -4.24
CA ARG A 226 -16.65 -1.19 -4.60
C ARG A 226 -17.28 0.07 -3.99
N ALA A 227 -18.60 0.17 -4.04
CA ALA A 227 -19.32 1.30 -3.44
C ALA A 227 -19.18 1.31 -1.91
N ALA A 228 -19.24 0.14 -1.26
CA ALA A 228 -19.08 0.01 0.19
C ALA A 228 -17.65 0.38 0.64
N MET A 229 -16.62 -0.10 -0.06
CA MET A 229 -15.23 0.28 0.21
C MET A 229 -14.99 1.78 -0.01
N THR A 230 -15.59 2.36 -1.05
CA THR A 230 -15.49 3.82 -1.27
C THR A 230 -16.09 4.61 -0.09
N ARG A 231 -17.20 4.14 0.50
CA ARG A 231 -17.78 4.77 1.70
C ARG A 231 -16.84 4.63 2.88
N TRP A 232 -16.36 3.41 3.17
CA TRP A 232 -15.43 3.17 4.27
C TRP A 232 -14.17 4.05 4.15
N ASN A 233 -13.58 4.14 2.96
CA ASN A 233 -12.42 5.00 2.68
C ASN A 233 -12.74 6.50 2.89
N LYS A 234 -13.95 6.96 2.55
CA LYS A 234 -14.38 8.35 2.80
C LYS A 234 -14.54 8.63 4.28
N ASP A 235 -15.11 7.70 5.02
CA ASP A 235 -15.30 7.83 6.47
C ASP A 235 -13.93 7.86 7.18
N PHE A 236 -13.00 6.98 6.79
CA PHE A 236 -11.64 6.98 7.30
C PHE A 236 -10.87 8.26 6.92
N LEU A 237 -10.98 8.73 5.68
CA LEU A 237 -10.44 10.03 5.27
C LEU A 237 -11.01 11.18 6.12
N GLY A 238 -12.30 11.13 6.42
CA GLY A 238 -12.97 12.08 7.30
C GLY A 238 -12.38 12.08 8.71
N TRP A 239 -12.19 10.89 9.30
CA TRP A 239 -11.54 10.74 10.58
C TRP A 239 -10.08 11.25 10.56
N LEU A 240 -9.28 10.83 9.58
CA LEU A 240 -7.88 11.23 9.43
C LEU A 240 -7.70 12.75 9.40
N ARG A 241 -8.62 13.47 8.75
CA ARG A 241 -8.56 14.94 8.60
C ARG A 241 -9.08 15.70 9.82
N ASN A 242 -10.06 15.16 10.53
CA ASN A 242 -10.84 15.91 11.51
C ASN A 242 -10.56 15.52 12.96
N SER A 243 -10.09 14.29 13.21
CA SER A 243 -9.73 13.83 14.56
C SER A 243 -8.55 14.60 15.15
N GLY A 244 -8.46 14.58 16.49
CA GLY A 244 -7.29 15.13 17.19
C GLY A 244 -6.01 14.42 16.80
N PHE A 245 -6.04 13.07 16.76
CA PHE A 245 -4.89 12.25 16.39
C PHE A 245 -4.43 12.46 14.94
N GLY A 246 -5.36 12.56 13.99
CA GLY A 246 -5.00 12.84 12.61
C GLY A 246 -4.32 14.21 12.44
N LYS A 247 -4.82 15.25 13.13
CA LYS A 247 -4.21 16.59 13.10
C LYS A 247 -2.83 16.62 13.75
N GLU A 248 -2.67 15.93 14.89
CA GLU A 248 -1.38 15.82 15.58
C GLU A 248 -0.35 15.10 14.72
N GLU A 249 -0.72 13.96 14.14
CA GLU A 249 0.17 13.19 13.25
C GLU A 249 0.55 13.99 12.00
N GLY A 250 -0.42 14.70 11.41
CA GLY A 250 -0.16 15.61 10.28
C GLY A 250 0.76 16.80 10.62
N ALA A 251 0.90 17.18 11.88
CA ALA A 251 1.81 18.21 12.34
C ALA A 251 3.22 17.69 12.64
N ALA A 252 3.44 16.38 12.68
CA ALA A 252 4.76 15.80 12.97
C ALA A 252 5.80 16.21 11.95
N ALA A 253 7.04 16.51 12.43
CA ALA A 253 8.13 17.03 11.63
C ALA A 253 9.12 15.97 11.12
N ASN A 254 8.76 14.69 11.20
CA ASN A 254 9.55 13.52 10.82
C ASN A 254 8.75 12.60 9.91
N ASN A 255 9.18 11.34 9.72
CA ASN A 255 8.50 10.33 8.91
C ASN A 255 7.00 10.24 9.18
N HIS A 256 6.52 10.41 10.39
CA HIS A 256 5.09 10.40 10.74
C HIS A 256 4.27 11.39 9.90
N GLY A 257 4.74 12.63 9.81
CA GLY A 257 4.08 13.63 8.98
C GLY A 257 4.15 13.33 7.48
N THR A 258 5.22 12.69 7.00
CA THR A 258 5.36 12.25 5.61
C THR A 258 4.36 11.12 5.29
N PHE A 259 4.25 10.13 6.16
CA PHE A 259 3.27 9.04 6.03
C PHE A 259 1.84 9.54 6.10
N TYR A 260 1.55 10.51 6.98
CA TYR A 260 0.24 11.16 7.02
C TYR A 260 -0.11 11.81 5.68
N ASP A 261 0.78 12.64 5.12
CA ASP A 261 0.53 13.33 3.83
C ASP A 261 0.39 12.31 2.68
N MET A 262 1.17 11.24 2.67
CA MET A 262 1.06 10.16 1.69
C MET A 262 -0.30 9.46 1.78
N GLN A 263 -0.73 9.06 2.98
CA GLN A 263 -2.02 8.38 3.19
C GLN A 263 -3.19 9.31 2.87
N LEU A 264 -3.12 10.59 3.27
CA LEU A 264 -4.12 11.60 2.96
C LEU A 264 -4.28 11.78 1.44
N ALA A 265 -3.18 11.91 0.72
CA ALA A 265 -3.19 12.06 -0.73
C ALA A 265 -3.73 10.81 -1.44
N ALA A 266 -3.34 9.61 -0.99
CA ALA A 266 -3.81 8.33 -1.54
C ALA A 266 -5.31 8.14 -1.35
N LEU A 267 -5.82 8.35 -0.12
CA LEU A 267 -7.25 8.27 0.18
C LEU A 267 -8.07 9.30 -0.59
N ALA A 268 -7.58 10.54 -0.66
CA ALA A 268 -8.24 11.60 -1.43
C ALA A 268 -8.35 11.22 -2.91
N TYR A 269 -7.25 10.74 -3.51
CA TYR A 269 -7.25 10.28 -4.90
C TYR A 269 -8.19 9.10 -5.12
N ALA A 270 -8.11 8.06 -4.30
CA ALA A 270 -8.92 6.86 -4.41
C ALA A 270 -10.43 7.13 -4.23
N THR A 271 -10.79 8.13 -3.42
CA THR A 271 -12.19 8.53 -3.18
C THR A 271 -12.71 9.63 -4.14
N GLY A 272 -11.85 10.10 -5.05
CA GLY A 272 -12.21 11.04 -6.12
C GLY A 272 -11.94 12.53 -5.81
N ASP A 273 -11.43 12.89 -4.61
CA ASP A 273 -11.00 14.26 -4.29
C ASP A 273 -9.57 14.53 -4.81
N THR A 274 -9.46 14.58 -6.14
CA THR A 274 -8.18 14.84 -6.82
C THR A 274 -7.60 16.22 -6.49
N ALA A 275 -8.45 17.18 -6.14
CA ALA A 275 -8.01 18.52 -5.73
C ALA A 275 -7.30 18.48 -4.37
N LEU A 276 -7.83 17.73 -3.40
CA LEU A 276 -7.17 17.51 -2.10
C LEU A 276 -5.85 16.74 -2.30
N ALA A 277 -5.86 15.65 -3.05
CA ALA A 277 -4.66 14.87 -3.34
C ALA A 277 -3.56 15.77 -3.94
N ARG A 278 -3.90 16.59 -4.94
CA ARG A 278 -2.96 17.50 -5.58
C ARG A 278 -2.40 18.54 -4.60
N ARG A 279 -3.25 19.15 -3.78
CA ARG A 279 -2.81 20.13 -2.76
C ARG A 279 -1.85 19.49 -1.77
N THR A 280 -2.20 18.32 -1.21
CA THR A 280 -1.35 17.59 -0.25
C THR A 280 0.04 17.32 -0.83
N VAL A 281 0.11 16.83 -2.08
CA VAL A 281 1.40 16.57 -2.75
C VAL A 281 2.19 17.88 -2.98
N LEU A 282 1.53 18.97 -3.36
CA LEU A 282 2.22 20.27 -3.53
C LEU A 282 2.76 20.82 -2.21
N ASP A 283 1.95 20.73 -1.16
CA ASP A 283 2.31 21.25 0.17
C ASP A 283 3.47 20.46 0.79
N ALA A 284 3.59 19.16 0.49
CA ALA A 284 4.71 18.34 0.95
C ALA A 284 6.09 18.87 0.52
N ARG A 285 6.18 19.66 -0.55
CA ARG A 285 7.43 20.32 -0.96
C ARG A 285 8.01 21.20 0.14
N ALA A 286 7.19 22.09 0.68
CA ALA A 286 7.59 23.05 1.70
C ALA A 286 7.46 22.47 3.13
N ARG A 287 6.51 21.58 3.36
CA ARG A 287 6.22 21.05 4.70
C ARG A 287 7.05 19.83 5.07
N ARG A 288 7.52 19.05 4.06
CA ARG A 288 8.23 17.79 4.27
C ARG A 288 9.62 17.82 3.65
N ILE A 289 9.74 17.94 2.33
CA ILE A 289 11.02 17.80 1.64
C ILE A 289 12.01 18.89 2.10
N ALA A 290 11.60 20.15 2.11
CA ALA A 290 12.49 21.23 2.47
C ALA A 290 13.01 21.17 3.92
N PRO A 291 12.20 20.89 4.97
CA PRO A 291 12.69 20.85 6.34
C PRO A 291 13.24 19.50 6.80
N GLN A 292 12.87 18.37 6.17
CA GLN A 292 13.25 17.04 6.64
C GLN A 292 14.48 16.47 5.92
N ILE A 293 14.79 16.96 4.71
CA ILE A 293 15.97 16.55 3.95
C ILE A 293 16.99 17.70 3.98
N ALA A 294 18.21 17.42 4.39
CA ALA A 294 19.30 18.39 4.40
C ALA A 294 19.90 18.60 2.99
N ALA A 295 20.75 19.63 2.85
CA ALA A 295 21.38 19.98 1.58
C ALA A 295 22.23 18.86 0.96
N ASP A 296 22.81 17.98 1.79
CA ASP A 296 23.59 16.79 1.39
C ASP A 296 22.72 15.56 1.09
N GLY A 297 21.42 15.61 1.37
CA GLY A 297 20.48 14.52 1.23
C GLY A 297 20.22 13.72 2.50
N SER A 298 20.93 13.99 3.58
CA SER A 298 20.67 13.34 4.87
C SER A 298 19.28 13.69 5.41
N GLN A 299 18.73 12.84 6.28
CA GLN A 299 17.44 13.01 6.94
C GLN A 299 17.69 13.11 8.46
N PRO A 300 17.99 14.31 9.02
CA PRO A 300 18.48 14.45 10.39
C PRO A 300 17.57 13.86 11.47
N GLN A 301 16.24 13.92 11.30
CA GLN A 301 15.28 13.38 12.24
C GLN A 301 15.34 11.83 12.29
N GLU A 302 15.57 11.20 11.14
CA GLU A 302 15.65 9.74 11.00
C GLU A 302 17.05 9.25 11.42
N LEU A 303 18.11 10.00 11.10
CA LEU A 303 19.48 9.68 11.50
C LEU A 303 19.72 9.77 13.01
N ALA A 304 18.89 10.53 13.74
CA ALA A 304 18.95 10.62 15.20
C ALA A 304 18.37 9.39 15.92
N ARG A 305 17.76 8.47 15.18
CA ARG A 305 17.12 7.26 15.74
C ARG A 305 18.13 6.13 15.94
N THR A 306 17.81 5.22 16.87
CA THR A 306 18.62 4.02 17.13
C THR A 306 18.61 3.02 15.98
N ARG A 307 17.61 3.10 15.08
CA ARG A 307 17.48 2.35 13.83
C ARG A 307 17.52 3.31 12.64
N SER A 308 18.61 4.05 12.49
CA SER A 308 18.69 5.16 11.55
C SER A 308 18.59 4.76 10.07
N TRP A 309 19.09 3.57 9.71
CA TRP A 309 18.94 3.01 8.35
C TRP A 309 17.48 2.68 8.06
N HIS A 310 16.86 1.94 8.98
CA HIS A 310 15.44 1.63 8.90
C HIS A 310 14.60 2.89 8.74
N TYR A 311 14.76 3.89 9.61
CA TYR A 311 13.94 5.09 9.54
C TYR A 311 14.23 5.96 8.31
N SER A 312 15.48 6.02 7.83
CA SER A 312 15.81 6.75 6.60
C SER A 312 15.20 6.10 5.36
N THR A 313 15.21 4.76 5.27
CA THR A 313 14.52 4.05 4.19
C THR A 313 13.00 4.12 4.33
N PHE A 314 12.48 4.01 5.53
CA PHE A 314 11.06 4.09 5.85
C PHE A 314 10.44 5.43 5.41
N ASP A 315 11.05 6.55 5.77
CA ASP A 315 10.57 7.87 5.35
C ASP A 315 10.60 8.01 3.81
N LEU A 316 11.63 7.47 3.16
CA LEU A 316 11.72 7.47 1.69
C LEU A 316 10.67 6.56 1.02
N VAL A 317 10.21 5.49 1.66
CA VAL A 317 9.05 4.74 1.17
C VAL A 317 7.83 5.65 1.06
N ALA A 318 7.54 6.44 2.11
CA ALA A 318 6.42 7.38 2.07
C ALA A 318 6.61 8.46 0.99
N TYR A 319 7.79 9.05 0.87
CA TYR A 319 8.09 10.04 -0.16
C TYR A 319 7.96 9.51 -1.59
N THR A 320 8.44 8.30 -1.85
CA THR A 320 8.36 7.71 -3.19
C THR A 320 6.94 7.36 -3.58
N ARG A 321 6.14 6.86 -2.64
CA ARG A 321 4.70 6.64 -2.84
C ARG A 321 3.96 7.97 -3.05
N LEU A 322 4.27 9.01 -2.25
CA LEU A 322 3.69 10.34 -2.43
C LEU A 322 4.06 10.94 -3.81
N ALA A 323 5.29 10.73 -4.27
CA ALA A 323 5.71 11.13 -5.62
C ALA A 323 4.95 10.35 -6.72
N ALA A 324 4.66 9.07 -6.49
CA ALA A 324 3.84 8.26 -7.39
C ALA A 324 2.40 8.79 -7.48
N ILE A 325 1.76 9.07 -6.34
CA ILE A 325 0.44 9.72 -6.29
C ILE A 325 0.46 11.07 -7.01
N GLY A 326 1.55 11.83 -6.83
CA GLY A 326 1.76 13.12 -7.48
C GLY A 326 1.62 13.04 -9.00
N ARG A 327 2.14 12.00 -9.64
CA ARG A 327 2.02 11.79 -11.09
C ARG A 327 0.57 11.73 -11.55
N HIS A 328 -0.30 11.07 -10.78
CA HIS A 328 -1.73 10.96 -11.11
C HIS A 328 -2.49 12.29 -11.03
N VAL A 329 -1.94 13.26 -10.29
CA VAL A 329 -2.53 14.61 -10.12
C VAL A 329 -1.71 15.73 -10.76
N GLY A 330 -0.77 15.37 -11.65
CA GLY A 330 0.03 16.33 -12.42
C GLY A 330 1.07 17.09 -11.59
N VAL A 331 1.64 16.45 -10.55
CA VAL A 331 2.71 17.01 -9.71
C VAL A 331 3.90 16.05 -9.71
N ASN A 332 5.04 16.49 -10.21
CA ASN A 332 6.29 15.74 -10.10
C ASN A 332 7.09 16.20 -8.86
N LEU A 333 7.18 15.37 -7.82
CA LEU A 333 7.97 15.67 -6.64
C LEU A 333 9.48 15.45 -6.85
N TRP A 334 9.86 14.60 -7.81
CA TRP A 334 11.27 14.36 -8.11
C TRP A 334 11.98 15.58 -8.70
N ASP A 335 11.24 16.48 -9.37
CA ASP A 335 11.77 17.72 -9.92
C ASP A 335 11.96 18.81 -8.86
N TYR A 336 11.36 18.64 -7.69
CA TYR A 336 11.45 19.67 -6.64
C TYR A 336 12.87 19.81 -6.12
N ARG A 337 13.27 21.08 -5.92
CA ARG A 337 14.52 21.49 -5.25
C ARG A 337 14.15 22.52 -4.20
N GLY A 338 14.49 22.23 -2.95
CA GLY A 338 14.34 23.19 -1.85
C GLY A 338 15.34 24.36 -1.94
N PRO A 339 15.21 25.35 -1.06
CA PRO A 339 16.07 26.54 -1.06
C PRO A 339 17.57 26.23 -1.01
N ASP A 340 17.98 25.20 -0.27
CA ASP A 340 19.37 24.77 -0.14
C ASP A 340 19.70 23.58 -1.05
N GLY A 341 18.85 23.34 -2.04
CA GLY A 341 19.00 22.26 -3.03
C GLY A 341 18.59 20.87 -2.52
N GLN A 342 17.81 20.79 -1.44
CA GLN A 342 17.19 19.53 -0.96
C GLN A 342 16.34 18.90 -2.06
N SER A 343 16.38 17.58 -2.17
CA SER A 343 15.54 16.86 -3.12
C SER A 343 15.44 15.37 -2.78
N LEU A 344 14.41 14.70 -3.27
CA LEU A 344 14.26 13.26 -3.12
C LEU A 344 15.43 12.49 -3.75
N PHE A 345 15.94 12.94 -4.91
CA PHE A 345 17.13 12.33 -5.51
C PHE A 345 18.35 12.38 -4.61
N LYS A 346 18.58 13.51 -3.93
CA LYS A 346 19.70 13.61 -2.99
C LYS A 346 19.52 12.66 -1.81
N ALA A 347 18.30 12.55 -1.27
CA ALA A 347 18.04 11.65 -0.15
C ALA A 347 18.27 10.18 -0.54
N VAL A 348 17.82 9.75 -1.71
CA VAL A 348 18.14 8.39 -2.20
C VAL A 348 19.65 8.22 -2.43
N ARG A 349 20.32 9.19 -3.05
CA ARG A 349 21.77 9.14 -3.28
C ARG A 349 22.59 9.05 -2.00
N TYR A 350 22.12 9.64 -0.90
CA TYR A 350 22.74 9.52 0.41
C TYR A 350 22.82 8.07 0.90
N LEU A 351 21.83 7.24 0.55
CA LEU A 351 21.80 5.82 0.91
C LEU A 351 22.69 4.94 0.02
N LEU A 352 22.99 5.34 -1.24
CA LEU A 352 23.58 4.47 -2.25
C LEU A 352 24.89 3.78 -1.82
N PRO A 353 25.83 4.45 -1.13
CA PRO A 353 27.07 3.79 -0.70
C PRO A 353 26.80 2.55 0.16
N ALA A 354 25.90 2.65 1.14
CA ALA A 354 25.53 1.53 2.02
C ALA A 354 24.60 0.52 1.30
N ALA A 355 23.61 0.99 0.54
CA ALA A 355 22.67 0.17 -0.21
C ALA A 355 23.34 -0.79 -1.20
N THR A 356 24.45 -0.34 -1.81
CA THR A 356 25.23 -1.14 -2.79
C THR A 356 26.39 -1.92 -2.20
N GLY A 357 26.60 -1.81 -0.87
CA GLY A 357 27.74 -2.44 -0.18
C GLY A 357 29.10 -1.78 -0.48
N GLY A 358 29.09 -0.56 -1.03
CA GLY A 358 30.31 0.21 -1.31
C GLY A 358 30.92 0.88 -0.07
N ALA A 359 30.13 1.10 0.97
CA ALA A 359 30.58 1.60 2.28
C ALA A 359 29.68 1.07 3.40
N ALA A 360 30.21 1.07 4.64
CA ALA A 360 29.39 0.82 5.82
C ALA A 360 28.43 2.01 6.06
N TRP A 361 27.27 1.74 6.67
CA TRP A 361 26.38 2.78 7.14
C TRP A 361 27.01 3.50 8.35
N PRO A 362 27.15 4.84 8.33
CA PRO A 362 27.95 5.53 9.34
C PRO A 362 27.17 5.97 10.59
N HIS A 363 25.89 5.62 10.69
CA HIS A 363 25.01 6.05 11.78
C HIS A 363 24.54 4.86 12.63
N PRO A 364 24.00 5.07 13.84
CA PRO A 364 23.49 4.00 14.70
C PRO A 364 22.42 3.17 14.00
N GLU A 365 22.58 1.86 14.00
CA GLU A 365 21.58 0.91 13.50
C GLU A 365 21.65 -0.38 14.31
N LEU A 366 20.53 -0.77 14.92
CA LEU A 366 20.43 -1.99 15.73
C LEU A 366 20.40 -3.25 14.86
N GLU A 367 19.82 -3.14 13.65
CA GLU A 367 19.65 -4.27 12.75
C GLU A 367 19.72 -3.79 11.29
N PHE A 368 20.88 -3.94 10.66
CA PHE A 368 21.13 -3.42 9.33
C PHE A 368 20.76 -4.42 8.25
N HIS A 369 19.71 -4.11 7.49
CA HIS A 369 19.28 -4.85 6.31
C HIS A 369 19.50 -4.02 5.06
N ARG A 370 20.55 -4.32 4.28
CA ARG A 370 20.89 -3.57 3.07
C ARG A 370 19.73 -3.49 2.07
N TYR A 371 18.95 -4.56 1.94
CA TYR A 371 17.81 -4.64 1.03
C TYR A 371 16.67 -3.67 1.38
N ALA A 372 16.62 -3.09 2.58
CA ALA A 372 15.59 -2.12 2.93
C ALA A 372 15.54 -0.90 1.99
N ALA A 373 16.67 -0.55 1.34
CA ALA A 373 16.74 0.55 0.39
C ALA A 373 16.36 0.15 -1.05
N THR A 374 16.15 -1.13 -1.36
CA THR A 374 16.05 -1.62 -2.74
C THR A 374 14.91 -0.95 -3.50
N ASP A 375 13.72 -0.92 -2.96
CA ASP A 375 12.55 -0.35 -3.63
C ASP A 375 12.67 1.18 -3.79
N VAL A 376 13.20 1.90 -2.80
CA VAL A 376 13.37 3.37 -2.92
C VAL A 376 14.42 3.73 -3.96
N VAL A 377 15.45 2.91 -4.13
CA VAL A 377 16.45 3.09 -5.19
C VAL A 377 15.84 2.79 -6.57
N HIS A 378 15.04 1.75 -6.69
CA HIS A 378 14.28 1.47 -7.91
C HIS A 378 13.33 2.62 -8.27
N ALA A 379 12.64 3.22 -7.29
CA ALA A 379 11.75 4.36 -7.52
C ALA A 379 12.52 5.57 -8.07
N ALA A 380 13.71 5.85 -7.55
CA ALA A 380 14.56 6.93 -8.05
C ALA A 380 15.12 6.62 -9.46
N ALA A 381 15.48 5.36 -9.73
CA ALA A 381 15.92 4.91 -11.06
C ALA A 381 14.82 5.07 -12.10
N ASP A 382 13.59 4.65 -11.79
CA ASP A 382 12.40 4.84 -12.64
C ASP A 382 12.06 6.33 -12.86
N ALA A 383 12.41 7.18 -11.90
CA ALA A 383 12.29 8.65 -12.02
C ALA A 383 13.44 9.28 -12.83
N GLY A 384 14.42 8.49 -13.29
CA GLY A 384 15.50 8.93 -14.18
C GLY A 384 16.78 9.39 -13.47
N ASP A 385 17.00 9.02 -12.20
CA ASP A 385 18.27 9.30 -11.51
C ASP A 385 19.41 8.42 -12.05
N PRO A 386 20.44 8.99 -12.71
CA PRO A 386 21.53 8.19 -13.27
C PRO A 386 22.32 7.40 -12.21
N ALA A 387 22.45 7.94 -11.00
CA ALA A 387 23.18 7.26 -9.91
C ALA A 387 22.38 6.05 -9.38
N ALA A 388 21.07 6.21 -9.24
CA ALA A 388 20.17 5.10 -8.87
C ALA A 388 20.14 4.02 -9.98
N VAL A 389 20.03 4.42 -11.26
CA VAL A 389 20.11 3.47 -12.39
C VAL A 389 21.40 2.64 -12.36
N ALA A 390 22.55 3.29 -12.12
CA ALA A 390 23.83 2.60 -12.00
C ALA A 390 23.95 1.71 -10.73
N ALA A 391 23.14 2.00 -9.71
CA ALA A 391 23.13 1.24 -8.44
C ALA A 391 22.28 -0.03 -8.52
N VAL A 392 21.18 -0.04 -9.29
CA VAL A 392 20.23 -1.17 -9.40
C VAL A 392 20.90 -2.54 -9.54
N PRO A 393 21.90 -2.77 -10.43
CA PRO A 393 22.51 -4.09 -10.57
C PRO A 393 23.30 -4.58 -9.33
N ARG A 394 23.53 -3.72 -8.34
CA ARG A 394 24.29 -4.01 -7.11
C ARG A 394 23.41 -4.07 -5.87
N LEU A 395 22.10 -3.88 -6.01
CA LEU A 395 21.16 -3.98 -4.90
C LEU A 395 21.02 -5.42 -4.42
N GLN A 396 20.73 -5.57 -3.16
CA GLN A 396 20.40 -6.86 -2.56
C GLN A 396 18.91 -7.13 -2.77
N ALA A 397 18.57 -8.28 -3.35
CA ALA A 397 17.17 -8.70 -3.41
C ALA A 397 16.61 -8.89 -1.99
N PRO A 398 15.38 -8.44 -1.73
CA PRO A 398 14.72 -8.67 -0.46
C PRO A 398 14.34 -10.14 -0.27
N PRO A 399 14.08 -10.58 0.97
CA PRO A 399 13.45 -11.86 1.22
C PRO A 399 12.14 -12.00 0.41
N GLY A 400 11.91 -13.18 -0.20
CA GLY A 400 10.74 -13.40 -1.05
C GLY A 400 10.83 -12.85 -2.47
N GLY A 401 12.02 -12.39 -2.90
CA GLY A 401 12.30 -11.96 -4.27
C GLY A 401 12.09 -10.47 -4.53
N ASP A 402 12.65 -10.00 -5.64
CA ASP A 402 12.46 -8.63 -6.13
C ASP A 402 11.19 -8.56 -7.01
N LEU A 403 10.16 -7.95 -6.47
CA LEU A 403 8.88 -7.79 -7.15
C LEU A 403 8.71 -6.44 -7.86
N TRP A 404 9.72 -5.56 -7.87
CA TRP A 404 9.61 -4.22 -8.43
C TRP A 404 9.06 -4.18 -9.86
N ALA A 405 9.47 -5.13 -10.69
CA ALA A 405 9.02 -5.19 -12.09
C ALA A 405 7.50 -5.42 -12.23
N LEU A 406 6.87 -6.12 -11.28
CA LEU A 406 5.43 -6.40 -11.24
C LEU A 406 4.67 -5.39 -10.37
N ARG A 407 5.34 -4.82 -9.38
CA ARG A 407 4.77 -4.02 -8.31
C ARG A 407 5.65 -2.78 -8.04
N PRO A 408 5.67 -1.79 -8.96
CA PRO A 408 6.56 -0.63 -8.86
C PRO A 408 6.05 0.42 -7.85
N ALA A 409 5.96 0.01 -6.60
CA ALA A 409 5.64 0.83 -5.44
C ALA A 409 6.56 0.41 -4.29
N ALA A 410 7.28 1.35 -3.69
CA ALA A 410 8.21 1.02 -2.63
C ALA A 410 7.49 0.47 -1.39
N GLU A 411 8.04 -0.58 -0.79
CA GLU A 411 7.61 -1.15 0.48
C GLU A 411 8.71 -1.07 1.52
N GLN A 412 8.34 -1.16 2.79
CA GLN A 412 9.29 -1.27 3.88
C GLN A 412 9.73 -2.72 4.02
N LEU A 413 10.81 -3.06 3.32
CA LEU A 413 11.23 -4.43 3.10
C LEU A 413 11.82 -5.11 4.34
N ASP A 414 12.35 -4.39 5.32
CA ASP A 414 12.92 -4.92 6.55
C ASP A 414 11.87 -5.20 7.65
N LEU A 415 10.60 -4.88 7.43
CA LEU A 415 9.49 -5.31 8.26
C LEU A 415 8.97 -6.71 7.87
N ILE A 416 9.27 -7.16 6.65
CA ILE A 416 8.81 -8.46 6.12
C ILE A 416 9.57 -9.65 6.74
N ALA A 417 10.67 -9.40 7.43
CA ALA A 417 11.58 -10.44 7.97
C ALA A 417 11.34 -10.76 9.46
N GLY A 418 10.21 -10.35 10.05
CA GLY A 418 9.88 -10.57 11.46
C GLY A 418 8.81 -11.63 11.67
#